data_b4af75ec3c952787844dead18430632a
#
_entry.id   b4af75ec3c952787844dead18430632a
#
_cell.length_a   1.000
_cell.length_b   1.000
_cell.length_c   1.000
_cell.angle_alpha   90.00
_cell.angle_beta   90.00
_cell.angle_gamma   90.00
#
_symmetry.space_group_name_H-M   'P 1'
#
loop_
_entity.id
_entity.type
_entity.pdbx_description
1 polymer ?
#
loop_
_entity_poly.entity_id
_entity_poly.type
_entity_poly.pdbx_seq_one_letter_code
_entity_poly.pdbx_strand_id
1 'polypeptide(L)'
;MFKYLILPFIATSALAQDRPFDARMPCNTVEFVANQSVKYKEETLFNGKMLQQHASGQMVNSTFVFTVNQDTGTWSMISLFPNGIACMVANGTEFEPYVD
;
A
#
# COMPACT_ATOMS: atom_id res chain seq x y z
N MET A 1 -12.00 22.33 6.43
CA MET A 1 -11.88 22.56 6.04
C MET A 1 -11.66 22.79 5.13
N PHE A 2 -11.71 22.78 4.75
CA PHE A 2 -11.55 22.95 4.01
C PHE A 2 -11.14 22.99 3.16
N LYS A 3 -10.92 22.99 2.88
CA LYS A 3 -10.32 22.90 2.20
C LYS A 3 -10.42 22.77 1.21
N TYR A 4 -10.87 22.77 0.90
CA TYR A 4 -10.92 22.54 0.10
C TYR A 4 -10.84 22.81 -0.89
N LEU A 5 -11.00 23.22 -0.91
CA LEU A 5 -10.82 23.56 -1.74
C LEU A 5 -10.10 23.44 -2.52
N ILE A 6 -9.73 23.41 -2.56
CA ILE A 6 -9.03 23.39 -3.35
C ILE A 6 -9.07 22.67 -4.33
N LEU A 7 -9.51 22.30 -4.47
CA LEU A 7 -9.83 21.71 -5.30
C LEU A 7 -9.75 21.84 -6.65
N PRO A 8 -9.78 22.81 -7.01
CA PRO A 8 -9.84 22.90 -8.42
C PRO A 8 -8.67 22.50 -9.12
N PHE A 9 -7.55 22.70 -8.53
CA PHE A 9 -6.48 22.31 -9.23
C PHE A 9 -6.40 20.89 -9.46
N ILE A 10 -7.29 20.25 -8.93
CA ILE A 10 -7.37 18.91 -9.14
C ILE A 10 -7.58 18.62 -10.58
N ALA A 11 -8.25 19.48 -11.26
CA ALA A 11 -8.46 19.30 -12.65
C ALA A 11 -7.16 19.21 -13.36
N THR A 12 -6.19 19.89 -12.85
CA THR A 12 -4.90 19.84 -13.44
C THR A 12 -4.32 18.47 -13.38
N SER A 13 -4.57 17.82 -12.29
CA SER A 13 -4.07 16.50 -12.18
C SER A 13 -4.66 15.64 -13.22
N ALA A 14 -5.87 15.89 -13.57
CA ALA A 14 -6.51 15.07 -14.56
C ALA A 14 -5.76 15.10 -15.86
N LEU A 15 -5.08 16.14 -16.13
CA LEU A 15 -4.35 16.20 -17.36
C LEU A 15 -3.27 15.18 -17.41
N ALA A 16 -2.71 14.89 -16.30
CA ALA A 16 -1.65 13.93 -16.25
C ALA A 16 -2.17 12.57 -16.61
N GLN A 17 -3.47 12.44 -16.69
CA GLN A 17 -4.07 11.15 -16.95
C GLN A 17 -4.22 10.85 -18.40
N ASP A 18 -3.61 11.60 -19.25
CA ASP A 18 -3.65 11.29 -20.66
C ASP A 18 -3.08 9.94 -20.92
N ARG A 19 -2.23 9.45 -20.04
CA ARG A 19 -1.68 8.13 -20.22
C ARG A 19 -2.22 7.23 -19.14
N PRO A 20 -2.18 5.93 -19.37
CA PRO A 20 -2.72 4.98 -18.41
C PRO A 20 -2.00 5.09 -17.06
N PHE A 21 -2.73 4.83 -16.01
CA PHE A 21 -2.15 4.78 -14.71
C PHE A 21 -1.19 3.59 -14.66
N ASP A 22 0.02 3.85 -14.20
CA ASP A 22 1.05 2.81 -14.16
C ASP A 22 1.59 2.73 -12.74
N ALA A 23 1.01 1.85 -11.95
CA ALA A 23 1.43 1.66 -10.59
C ALA A 23 2.33 0.45 -10.50
N ARG A 24 3.53 0.64 -10.03
CA ARG A 24 4.47 -0.44 -9.86
C ARG A 24 4.61 -0.78 -8.40
N MET A 25 4.58 -2.08 -8.10
CA MET A 25 4.77 -2.55 -6.76
C MET A 25 6.21 -2.98 -6.60
N PRO A 26 7.01 -2.30 -5.80
CA PRO A 26 8.36 -2.77 -5.54
C PRO A 26 8.29 -4.07 -4.73
N CYS A 27 9.01 -5.06 -5.19
CA CYS A 27 9.03 -6.37 -4.56
C CYS A 27 10.44 -6.74 -4.14
N ASN A 28 10.53 -7.49 -3.06
CA ASN A 28 11.82 -7.95 -2.56
C ASN A 28 11.56 -9.18 -1.69
N THR A 29 12.57 -9.66 -0.99
CA THR A 29 12.36 -10.79 -0.11
C THR A 29 11.52 -10.38 1.08
N VAL A 30 10.87 -11.36 1.69
CA VAL A 30 10.07 -11.10 2.89
C VAL A 30 10.95 -10.46 3.97
N GLU A 31 12.18 -10.93 4.11
CA GLU A 31 13.08 -10.38 5.11
C GLU A 31 13.37 -8.90 4.89
N PHE A 32 13.60 -8.52 3.65
CA PHE A 32 13.88 -7.13 3.34
C PHE A 32 12.69 -6.25 3.72
N VAL A 33 11.50 -6.67 3.35
CA VAL A 33 10.29 -5.90 3.62
C VAL A 33 10.02 -5.84 5.13
N ALA A 34 10.24 -6.97 5.83
CA ALA A 34 10.04 -6.99 7.27
C ALA A 34 10.98 -6.01 7.96
N ASN A 35 12.21 -5.91 7.47
CA ASN A 35 13.17 -4.99 8.05
C ASN A 35 12.74 -3.54 7.85
N GLN A 36 12.06 -3.25 6.76
CA GLN A 36 11.53 -1.90 6.55
C GLN A 36 10.47 -1.58 7.59
N SER A 37 9.62 -2.53 7.93
CA SER A 37 8.62 -2.31 8.96
C SER A 37 9.28 -2.06 10.32
N VAL A 38 10.33 -2.79 10.61
CA VAL A 38 11.07 -2.58 11.85
C VAL A 38 11.69 -1.20 11.86
N LYS A 39 12.24 -0.78 10.73
CA LYS A 39 12.89 0.53 10.64
C LYS A 39 11.92 1.66 10.95
N TYR A 40 10.67 1.53 10.50
CA TYR A 40 9.66 2.54 10.75
C TYR A 40 8.83 2.23 11.99
N LYS A 41 9.21 1.17 12.72
CA LYS A 41 8.54 0.78 13.97
C LYS A 41 7.06 0.55 13.76
N GLU A 42 6.71 -0.07 12.65
CA GLU A 42 5.33 -0.41 12.35
C GLU A 42 5.03 -1.81 12.87
N GLU A 43 3.81 -2.00 13.34
CA GLU A 43 3.35 -3.28 13.82
C GLU A 43 2.19 -3.73 12.98
N THR A 44 2.02 -5.04 12.84
CA THR A 44 0.92 -5.57 12.07
C THR A 44 -0.39 -5.23 12.75
N LEU A 45 -1.27 -4.55 12.04
CA LEU A 45 -2.58 -4.22 12.55
C LEU A 45 -3.58 -5.31 12.19
N PHE A 46 -3.53 -5.77 10.96
CA PHE A 46 -4.37 -6.89 10.54
C PHE A 46 -3.77 -7.51 9.29
N ASN A 47 -4.26 -8.69 8.96
CA ASN A 47 -3.85 -9.39 7.76
C ASN A 47 -5.02 -10.20 7.23
N GLY A 48 -4.86 -10.73 6.03
CA GLY A 48 -5.91 -11.53 5.41
C GLY A 48 -5.37 -12.21 4.17
N LYS A 49 -6.24 -12.98 3.54
CA LYS A 49 -5.90 -13.63 2.29
C LYS A 49 -6.40 -12.79 1.14
N MET A 50 -5.64 -12.78 0.07
CA MET A 50 -5.96 -11.98 -1.07
C MET A 50 -5.78 -12.78 -2.34
N LEU A 51 -6.65 -12.54 -3.32
CA LEU A 51 -6.57 -13.17 -4.61
C LEU A 51 -6.27 -12.09 -5.62
N GLN A 52 -5.15 -12.23 -6.32
CA GLN A 52 -4.73 -11.22 -7.29
C GLN A 52 -4.62 -11.83 -8.67
N GLN A 53 -4.91 -11.05 -9.68
CA GLN A 53 -4.78 -11.50 -11.05
C GLN A 53 -3.43 -11.09 -11.61
N HIS A 54 -2.69 -12.05 -12.10
CA HIS A 54 -1.44 -11.79 -12.76
C HIS A 54 -1.70 -11.25 -14.16
N ALA A 55 -0.69 -10.63 -14.75
CA ALA A 55 -0.82 -10.08 -16.10
C ALA A 55 -1.19 -11.14 -17.12
N SER A 56 -0.83 -12.39 -16.86
CA SER A 56 -1.17 -13.49 -17.74
C SER A 56 -2.63 -13.91 -17.64
N GLY A 57 -3.37 -13.33 -16.70
CA GLY A 57 -4.74 -13.73 -16.44
C GLY A 57 -4.87 -14.77 -15.35
N GLN A 58 -3.75 -15.31 -14.90
CA GLN A 58 -3.76 -16.33 -13.87
C GLN A 58 -4.01 -15.72 -12.50
N MET A 59 -4.83 -16.37 -11.69
CA MET A 59 -5.10 -15.90 -10.33
C MET A 59 -4.03 -16.42 -9.38
N VAL A 60 -3.58 -15.58 -8.48
CA VAL A 60 -2.53 -15.92 -7.54
C VAL A 60 -2.97 -15.57 -6.12
N ASN A 61 -2.80 -16.53 -5.22
CA ASN A 61 -3.10 -16.32 -3.81
C ASN A 61 -1.94 -15.64 -3.12
N SER A 62 -2.24 -14.70 -2.23
CA SER A 62 -1.21 -14.05 -1.43
C SER A 62 -1.79 -13.75 -0.06
N THR A 63 -0.93 -13.34 0.86
CA THR A 63 -1.35 -12.88 2.18
C THR A 63 -1.17 -11.37 2.21
N PHE A 64 -2.24 -10.70 2.59
CA PHE A 64 -2.21 -9.25 2.72
C PHE A 64 -1.89 -8.91 4.18
N VAL A 65 -0.94 -8.00 4.37
CA VAL A 65 -0.54 -7.54 5.70
C VAL A 65 -0.60 -6.02 5.73
N PHE A 66 -1.23 -5.49 6.76
CA PHE A 66 -1.28 -4.05 6.96
C PHE A 66 -0.54 -3.71 8.25
N THR A 67 0.51 -2.91 8.15
CA THR A 67 1.31 -2.52 9.31
C THR A 67 1.18 -1.03 9.53
N VAL A 68 1.34 -0.60 10.78
CA VAL A 68 1.16 0.80 11.11
C VAL A 68 1.97 1.16 12.35
N ASN A 69 2.47 2.39 12.36
CA ASN A 69 3.02 2.98 13.56
C ASN A 69 1.98 4.01 14.02
N GLN A 70 1.27 3.71 15.09
CA GLN A 70 0.17 4.56 15.50
C GLN A 70 0.64 5.86 16.15
N ASP A 71 1.90 5.96 16.51
CA ASP A 71 2.44 7.18 17.07
C ASP A 71 2.79 8.19 15.98
N THR A 72 3.35 7.71 14.89
CA THR A 72 3.76 8.60 13.80
C THR A 72 2.76 8.64 12.67
N GLY A 73 1.91 7.63 12.55
CA GLY A 73 0.93 7.56 11.49
C GLY A 73 1.43 6.93 10.21
N THR A 74 2.65 6.40 10.18
CA THR A 74 3.12 5.73 8.97
C THR A 74 2.48 4.35 8.87
N TRP A 75 2.22 3.92 7.65
CA TRP A 75 1.57 2.63 7.43
C TRP A 75 2.03 2.02 6.12
N SER A 76 1.86 0.71 6.02
CA SER A 76 2.26 -0.03 4.83
C SER A 76 1.27 -1.15 4.54
N MET A 77 1.01 -1.38 3.26
CA MET A 77 0.22 -2.51 2.80
C MET A 77 1.16 -3.42 2.03
N ILE A 78 1.24 -4.67 2.46
CA ILE A 78 2.22 -5.61 1.93
C ILE A 78 1.50 -6.85 1.44
N SER A 79 1.96 -7.38 0.32
CA SER A 79 1.45 -8.63 -0.22
C SER A 79 2.56 -9.67 -0.12
N LEU A 80 2.28 -10.79 0.57
CA LEU A 80 3.26 -11.86 0.75
C LEU A 80 2.88 -13.03 -0.15
N PHE A 81 3.81 -13.45 -0.98
CA PHE A 81 3.57 -14.55 -1.90
C PHE A 81 4.24 -15.82 -1.42
N PRO A 82 3.71 -16.99 -1.83
CA PRO A 82 4.25 -18.28 -1.33
C PRO A 82 5.73 -18.50 -1.63
N ASN A 83 6.26 -17.84 -2.64
CA ASN A 83 7.66 -18.05 -3.04
C ASN A 83 8.66 -17.23 -2.22
N GLY A 84 8.22 -16.62 -1.12
CA GLY A 84 9.13 -15.87 -0.28
C GLY A 84 9.34 -14.43 -0.73
N ILE A 85 8.53 -13.97 -1.66
CA ILE A 85 8.61 -12.61 -2.15
C ILE A 85 7.51 -11.79 -1.50
N ALA A 86 7.83 -10.56 -1.13
CA ALA A 86 6.87 -9.62 -0.59
C ALA A 86 6.88 -8.37 -1.46
N CYS A 87 5.71 -7.82 -1.69
CA CYS A 87 5.58 -6.62 -2.51
C CYS A 87 4.90 -5.53 -1.71
N MET A 88 5.44 -4.33 -1.81
CA MET A 88 4.84 -3.17 -1.15
C MET A 88 3.73 -2.65 -2.04
N VAL A 89 2.50 -2.91 -1.65
CA VAL A 89 1.34 -2.49 -2.44
C VAL A 89 1.15 -0.99 -2.33
N ALA A 90 1.30 -0.46 -1.12
CA ALA A 90 1.14 0.96 -0.87
C ALA A 90 1.73 1.29 0.49
N ASN A 91 2.07 2.55 0.69
CA ASN A 91 2.45 3.01 2.01
C ASN A 91 2.08 4.48 2.09
N GLY A 92 2.10 5.01 3.29
CA GLY A 92 1.71 6.40 3.45
C GLY A 92 1.91 6.88 4.86
N THR A 93 1.26 7.99 5.16
CA THR A 93 1.33 8.63 6.46
C THR A 93 -0.08 8.98 6.91
N GLU A 94 -0.18 9.55 8.09
CA GLU A 94 -1.44 10.07 8.62
C GLU A 94 -2.51 9.00 8.77
N PHE A 95 -2.09 7.82 9.18
CA PHE A 95 -3.05 6.77 9.47
C PHE A 95 -3.97 7.24 10.61
N GLU A 96 -5.25 7.05 10.44
CA GLU A 96 -6.24 7.31 11.49
C GLU A 96 -7.30 6.23 11.44
N PRO A 97 -7.73 5.72 12.58
CA PRO A 97 -8.84 4.79 12.59
C PRO A 97 -10.10 5.49 12.12
N TYR A 98 -10.93 4.77 11.40
CA TYR A 98 -12.19 5.33 10.96
C TYR A 98 -13.14 5.47 12.15
N VAL A 99 -13.77 6.62 12.26
CA VAL A 99 -14.73 6.89 13.32
C VAL A 99 -16.01 7.41 12.71
N ASP A 100 -17.15 6.84 13.10
CA ASP A 100 -18.45 7.29 12.59
C ASP A 100 -18.83 8.67 13.10
#